data_131322a0c7a67b480ba13e665a938ce4
#
_entry.id   131322a0c7a67b480ba13e665a938ce4
#
_cell.length_a   1.000
_cell.length_b   1.000
_cell.length_c   1.000
_cell.angle_alpha   90.00
_cell.angle_beta   90.00
_cell.angle_gamma   90.00
#
_symmetry.space_group_name_H-M   'P 1'
#
loop_
_entity.id
_entity.type
_entity.pdbx_description
1 polymer ?
#
loop_
_entity_poly.entity_id
_entity_poly.type
_entity_poly.pdbx_seq_one_letter_code
_entity_poly.pdbx_strand_id
1 'polypeptide(L)'
;MKNKVLVIDNYDSFTYNLVHYMEDLDFDVTVVRNDEFSMDFVENFDKILISPGPGIPDEAGQTKELIKRFYSKKSIMGVCLGHQAIGEVFGGKLKNLDNVFHGVATEIEIISEDKLFNGIPKKIKVGRYHSWVVEKLNKNLEVLAHDVDGNIMALRHKDHKVWGVQFHPESIL
;
A
#
# COMPACT_ATOMS: atom_id res chain seq x y z
N MET A 1 25.16 -1.51 -7.93
CA MET A 1 24.42 -2.31 -6.93
C MET A 1 22.92 -2.12 -7.13
N LYS A 2 22.16 -3.20 -7.06
CA LYS A 2 20.71 -3.13 -7.09
C LYS A 2 20.18 -2.52 -5.79
N ASN A 3 19.10 -1.72 -5.87
CA ASN A 3 18.40 -1.25 -4.70
C ASN A 3 17.72 -2.43 -3.97
N LYS A 4 17.88 -2.48 -2.67
CA LYS A 4 17.27 -3.53 -1.85
C LYS A 4 15.87 -3.14 -1.43
N VAL A 5 14.92 -4.03 -1.67
CA VAL A 5 13.53 -3.89 -1.25
C VAL A 5 13.16 -5.03 -0.31
N LEU A 6 12.59 -4.66 0.82
CA LEU A 6 11.95 -5.62 1.72
C LEU A 6 10.46 -5.66 1.43
N VAL A 7 9.94 -6.82 1.08
CA VAL A 7 8.51 -7.06 0.92
C VAL A 7 7.98 -7.69 2.19
N ILE A 8 7.02 -7.03 2.81
CA ILE A 8 6.29 -7.58 3.96
C ILE A 8 5.08 -8.34 3.42
N ASP A 9 5.11 -9.65 3.58
CA ASP A 9 4.03 -10.54 3.17
C ASP A 9 2.98 -10.63 4.29
N ASN A 10 1.81 -10.07 4.04
CA ASN A 10 0.66 -10.14 4.94
C ASN A 10 -0.16 -11.42 4.73
N TYR A 11 0.49 -12.54 4.39
CA TYR A 11 -0.15 -13.84 4.13
C TYR A 11 -1.14 -13.76 2.96
N ASP A 12 -0.70 -13.12 1.87
CA ASP A 12 -1.51 -12.87 0.69
C ASP A 12 -1.03 -13.69 -0.51
N SER A 13 -1.98 -14.24 -1.28
CA SER A 13 -1.67 -15.04 -2.47
C SER A 13 -1.08 -14.21 -3.62
N PHE A 14 -1.29 -12.89 -3.63
CA PHE A 14 -0.78 -11.98 -4.67
C PHE A 14 0.60 -11.37 -4.34
N THR A 15 1.17 -11.66 -3.18
CA THR A 15 2.46 -11.09 -2.76
C THR A 15 3.55 -11.31 -3.80
N TYR A 16 3.67 -12.53 -4.33
CA TYR A 16 4.71 -12.86 -5.31
C TYR A 16 4.50 -12.23 -6.68
N ASN A 17 3.28 -11.82 -7.04
CA ASN A 17 3.06 -11.01 -8.24
C ASN A 17 3.74 -9.65 -8.09
N LEU A 18 3.64 -9.03 -6.91
CA LEU A 18 4.36 -7.80 -6.59
C LEU A 18 5.87 -8.01 -6.59
N VAL A 19 6.34 -9.11 -6.01
CA VAL A 19 7.76 -9.47 -6.00
C VAL A 19 8.31 -9.56 -7.44
N HIS A 20 7.60 -10.25 -8.33
CA HIS A 20 8.01 -10.38 -9.73
C HIS A 20 8.11 -9.02 -10.42
N TYR A 21 7.15 -8.11 -10.22
CA TYR A 21 7.23 -6.76 -10.77
C TYR A 21 8.45 -5.99 -10.25
N MET A 22 8.76 -6.13 -8.96
CA MET A 22 9.94 -5.48 -8.38
C MET A 22 11.24 -6.05 -8.96
N GLU A 23 11.30 -7.36 -9.15
CA GLU A 23 12.46 -8.02 -9.79
C GLU A 23 12.62 -7.58 -11.25
N ASP A 24 11.52 -7.47 -11.99
CA ASP A 24 11.52 -6.96 -13.37
C ASP A 24 12.01 -5.50 -13.44
N LEU A 25 11.83 -4.74 -12.39
CA LEU A 25 12.36 -3.37 -12.25
C LEU A 25 13.79 -3.33 -11.70
N ASP A 26 14.46 -4.45 -11.67
CA ASP A 26 15.88 -4.61 -11.27
C ASP A 26 16.14 -4.32 -9.79
N PHE A 27 15.15 -4.59 -8.91
CA PHE A 27 15.36 -4.55 -7.47
C PHE A 27 15.86 -5.90 -6.93
N ASP A 28 16.67 -5.84 -5.88
CA ASP A 28 17.04 -7.00 -5.07
C ASP A 28 15.99 -7.17 -3.97
N VAL A 29 15.13 -8.19 -4.11
CA VAL A 29 13.94 -8.36 -3.28
C VAL A 29 14.13 -9.43 -2.22
N THR A 30 13.83 -9.10 -0.97
CA THR A 30 13.71 -10.06 0.13
C THR A 30 12.29 -10.05 0.65
N VAL A 31 11.69 -11.22 0.84
CA VAL A 31 10.33 -11.38 1.35
C VAL A 31 10.37 -11.92 2.77
N VAL A 32 9.64 -11.27 3.68
CA VAL A 32 9.42 -11.78 5.04
C VAL A 32 7.94 -11.67 5.40
N ARG A 33 7.44 -12.60 6.17
CA ARG A 33 6.07 -12.53 6.68
C ARG A 33 5.95 -11.49 7.78
N ASN A 34 4.76 -10.90 7.91
CA ASN A 34 4.52 -9.77 8.81
C ASN A 34 4.79 -10.04 10.30
N ASP A 35 4.90 -11.29 10.69
CA ASP A 35 5.16 -11.73 12.06
C ASP A 35 6.48 -12.50 12.23
N GLU A 36 7.30 -12.58 11.18
CA GLU A 36 8.52 -13.39 11.14
C GLU A 36 9.77 -12.57 10.83
N PHE A 37 9.91 -11.39 11.42
CA PHE A 37 11.12 -10.56 11.28
C PHE A 37 11.37 -9.73 12.54
N SER A 38 12.62 -9.27 12.70
CA SER A 38 12.95 -8.28 13.71
C SER A 38 13.02 -6.88 13.10
N MET A 39 12.77 -5.84 13.90
CA MET A 39 12.90 -4.47 13.42
C MET A 39 14.34 -4.13 13.02
N ASP A 40 15.33 -4.73 13.67
CA ASP A 40 16.73 -4.51 13.31
C ASP A 40 17.06 -5.07 11.92
N PHE A 41 16.41 -6.16 11.51
CA PHE A 41 16.56 -6.71 10.18
C PHE A 41 16.12 -5.71 9.09
N VAL A 42 15.08 -4.93 9.34
CA VAL A 42 14.54 -3.93 8.43
C VAL A 42 15.56 -2.81 8.11
N GLU A 43 16.49 -2.55 9.03
CA GLU A 43 17.53 -1.54 8.82
C GLU A 43 18.42 -1.80 7.58
N ASN A 44 18.51 -3.04 7.14
CA ASN A 44 19.31 -3.43 5.98
C ASN A 44 18.70 -3.03 4.63
N PHE A 45 17.50 -2.46 4.62
CA PHE A 45 16.75 -2.16 3.38
C PHE A 45 16.45 -0.68 3.26
N ASP A 46 16.54 -0.17 2.03
CA ASP A 46 16.23 1.24 1.72
C ASP A 46 14.74 1.46 1.46
N LYS A 47 14.07 0.44 0.96
CA LYS A 47 12.68 0.49 0.52
C LYS A 47 11.88 -0.68 1.09
N ILE A 48 10.63 -0.39 1.42
CA ILE A 48 9.71 -1.36 1.99
C ILE A 48 8.43 -1.36 1.17
N LEU A 49 8.01 -2.54 0.71
CA LEU A 49 6.72 -2.76 0.06
C LEU A 49 5.86 -3.62 0.97
N ILE A 50 4.70 -3.13 1.34
CA ILE A 50 3.77 -3.83 2.23
C ILE A 50 2.64 -4.40 1.38
N SER A 51 2.52 -5.73 1.38
CA SER A 51 1.59 -6.46 0.52
C SER A 51 0.13 -6.29 0.94
N PRO A 52 -0.82 -6.64 0.04
CA PRO A 52 -2.18 -6.95 0.44
C PRO A 52 -2.22 -8.05 1.51
N GLY A 53 -3.37 -8.30 2.08
CA GLY A 53 -3.59 -9.37 3.02
C GLY A 53 -5.02 -9.44 3.51
N PRO A 54 -5.39 -10.51 4.22
CA PRO A 54 -6.72 -10.68 4.78
C PRO A 54 -6.92 -9.82 6.03
N GLY A 55 -8.17 -9.59 6.39
CA GLY A 55 -8.54 -8.90 7.62
C GLY A 55 -8.28 -7.40 7.59
N ILE A 56 -7.91 -6.87 8.74
CA ILE A 56 -7.62 -5.46 8.96
C ILE A 56 -6.18 -5.29 9.48
N PRO A 57 -5.61 -4.07 9.42
CA PRO A 57 -4.22 -3.86 9.82
C PRO A 57 -3.86 -4.29 11.24
N ASP A 58 -4.78 -4.22 12.19
CA ASP A 58 -4.53 -4.68 13.56
C ASP A 58 -4.26 -6.19 13.65
N GLU A 59 -4.69 -6.95 12.65
CA GLU A 59 -4.47 -8.39 12.55
C GLU A 59 -3.23 -8.76 11.73
N ALA A 60 -2.50 -7.76 11.25
CA ALA A 60 -1.36 -7.92 10.32
C ALA A 60 0.01 -7.89 11.02
N GLY A 61 0.15 -8.65 12.09
CA GLY A 61 1.43 -8.80 12.77
C GLY A 61 2.11 -7.48 13.14
N GLN A 62 3.34 -7.28 12.68
CA GLN A 62 4.15 -6.11 12.99
C GLN A 62 4.06 -4.98 11.95
N THR A 63 3.12 -5.08 11.01
CA THR A 63 3.03 -4.13 9.87
C THR A 63 2.90 -2.67 10.34
N LYS A 64 1.98 -2.38 11.24
CA LYS A 64 1.77 -1.01 11.74
C LYS A 64 2.99 -0.51 12.51
N GLU A 65 3.59 -1.35 13.33
CA GLU A 65 4.79 -0.99 14.09
C GLU A 65 5.98 -0.67 13.19
N LEU A 66 6.16 -1.44 12.11
CA LEU A 66 7.18 -1.19 11.10
C LEU A 66 6.99 0.20 10.48
N ILE A 67 5.77 0.55 10.09
CA ILE A 67 5.48 1.86 9.49
C ILE A 67 5.83 2.98 10.47
N LYS A 68 5.40 2.86 11.73
CA LYS A 68 5.68 3.85 12.78
C LYS A 68 7.18 4.08 12.97
N ARG A 69 7.97 3.02 12.92
CA ARG A 69 9.41 3.08 13.18
C ARG A 69 10.19 3.63 11.99
N PHE A 70 9.77 3.34 10.76
CA PHE A 70 10.61 3.59 9.57
C PHE A 70 10.10 4.65 8.59
N TYR A 71 8.92 5.21 8.79
CA TYR A 71 8.33 6.14 7.82
C TYR A 71 9.18 7.39 7.54
N SER A 72 9.95 7.86 8.51
CA SER A 72 10.81 9.04 8.35
C SER A 72 12.20 8.72 7.79
N LYS A 73 12.56 7.44 7.70
CA LYS A 73 13.90 6.99 7.32
C LYS A 73 13.93 6.24 5.98
N LYS A 74 12.83 5.62 5.58
CA LYS A 74 12.79 4.71 4.43
C LYS A 74 11.61 5.05 3.52
N SER A 75 11.72 4.65 2.25
CA SER A 75 10.59 4.73 1.32
C SER A 75 9.64 3.56 1.60
N ILE A 76 8.36 3.85 1.79
CA ILE A 76 7.34 2.83 2.07
C ILE A 76 6.21 2.93 1.06
N MET A 77 5.86 1.80 0.45
CA MET A 77 4.70 1.65 -0.42
C MET A 77 3.78 0.58 0.16
N GLY A 78 2.52 0.91 0.39
CA GLY A 78 1.51 -0.02 0.87
C GLY A 78 0.46 -0.33 -0.19
N VAL A 79 0.10 -1.60 -0.35
CA VAL A 79 -0.93 -2.06 -1.28
C VAL A 79 -2.07 -2.68 -0.49
N CYS A 80 -3.29 -2.23 -0.72
CA CYS A 80 -4.53 -2.71 -0.11
C CYS A 80 -4.44 -2.68 1.43
N LEU A 81 -4.19 -3.79 2.10
CA LEU A 81 -3.98 -3.85 3.55
C LEU A 81 -2.83 -2.93 4.00
N GLY A 82 -1.74 -2.87 3.23
CA GLY A 82 -0.61 -1.98 3.50
C GLY A 82 -1.00 -0.50 3.42
N HIS A 83 -1.82 -0.13 2.45
CA HIS A 83 -2.40 1.21 2.34
C HIS A 83 -3.28 1.56 3.55
N GLN A 84 -4.11 0.62 3.97
CA GLN A 84 -4.99 0.79 5.15
C GLN A 84 -4.16 0.95 6.43
N ALA A 85 -3.09 0.18 6.57
CA ALA A 85 -2.17 0.30 7.70
C ALA A 85 -1.51 1.69 7.76
N ILE A 86 -1.09 2.22 6.62
CA ILE A 86 -0.56 3.58 6.52
C ILE A 86 -1.62 4.60 6.96
N GLY A 87 -2.84 4.46 6.45
CA GLY A 87 -3.94 5.35 6.85
C GLY A 87 -4.15 5.37 8.35
N GLU A 88 -4.20 4.21 9.00
CA GLU A 88 -4.41 4.11 10.45
C GLU A 88 -3.22 4.62 11.27
N VAL A 89 -2.00 4.30 10.86
CA VAL A 89 -0.79 4.74 11.59
C VAL A 89 -0.74 6.26 11.70
N PHE A 90 -1.17 6.96 10.67
CA PHE A 90 -1.17 8.43 10.67
C PHE A 90 -2.52 9.05 11.11
N GLY A 91 -3.32 8.30 11.86
CA GLY A 91 -4.51 8.81 12.53
C GLY A 91 -5.80 8.75 11.73
N GLY A 92 -5.79 8.11 10.57
CA GLY A 92 -6.99 7.84 9.78
C GLY A 92 -7.84 6.74 10.40
N LYS A 93 -9.04 6.57 9.87
CA LYS A 93 -9.98 5.52 10.30
C LYS A 93 -10.39 4.66 9.11
N LEU A 94 -10.68 3.40 9.39
CA LEU A 94 -11.23 2.48 8.40
C LEU A 94 -12.74 2.46 8.49
N LYS A 95 -13.37 2.31 7.32
CA LYS A 95 -14.80 2.09 7.17
C LYS A 95 -15.04 0.80 6.41
N ASN A 96 -15.94 -0.04 6.92
CA ASN A 96 -16.39 -1.20 6.20
C ASN A 96 -17.49 -0.79 5.20
N LEU A 97 -17.28 -1.10 3.93
CA LEU A 97 -18.25 -0.80 2.87
C LEU A 97 -19.39 -1.82 2.89
N ASP A 98 -20.58 -1.41 2.44
CA ASP A 98 -21.73 -2.32 2.30
C ASP A 98 -21.48 -3.38 1.22
N ASN A 99 -20.68 -3.03 0.19
CA ASN A 99 -20.32 -3.94 -0.90
C ASN A 99 -18.89 -4.44 -0.73
N VAL A 100 -18.69 -5.73 -1.01
CA VAL A 100 -17.37 -6.35 -1.09
C VAL A 100 -16.91 -6.33 -2.55
N PHE A 101 -15.73 -5.76 -2.80
CA PHE A 101 -15.07 -5.85 -4.10
C PHE A 101 -14.19 -7.11 -4.11
N HIS A 102 -14.42 -7.98 -5.07
CA HIS A 102 -13.63 -9.21 -5.20
C HIS A 102 -13.35 -9.50 -6.68
N GLY A 103 -12.17 -9.09 -7.14
CA GLY A 103 -11.79 -9.25 -8.54
C GLY A 103 -12.62 -8.39 -9.49
N VAL A 104 -12.90 -7.15 -9.10
CA VAL A 104 -13.72 -6.22 -9.88
C VAL A 104 -12.86 -5.06 -10.37
N ALA A 105 -12.96 -4.76 -11.67
CA ALA A 105 -12.33 -3.58 -12.25
C ALA A 105 -13.28 -2.38 -12.12
N THR A 106 -12.79 -1.31 -11.50
CA THR A 106 -13.54 -0.06 -11.36
C THR A 106 -12.70 1.13 -11.78
N GLU A 107 -13.37 2.19 -12.23
CA GLU A 107 -12.69 3.44 -12.57
C GLU A 107 -12.33 4.21 -11.31
N ILE A 108 -11.13 4.76 -11.30
CA ILE A 108 -10.69 5.74 -10.31
C ILE A 108 -10.26 7.02 -11.01
N GLU A 109 -10.30 8.13 -10.28
CA GLU A 109 -9.82 9.42 -10.74
C GLU A 109 -8.64 9.88 -9.88
N ILE A 110 -7.55 10.23 -10.55
CA ILE A 110 -6.37 10.83 -9.92
C ILE A 110 -6.65 12.32 -9.75
N ILE A 111 -6.65 12.80 -8.51
CA ILE A 111 -7.07 14.18 -8.17
C ILE A 111 -5.93 15.09 -7.75
N SER A 112 -4.73 14.54 -7.53
CA SER A 112 -3.54 15.31 -7.18
C SER A 112 -2.34 14.82 -7.97
N GLU A 113 -1.51 15.75 -8.41
CA GLU A 113 -0.26 15.42 -9.09
C GLU A 113 0.71 14.80 -8.09
N ASP A 114 1.29 13.67 -8.47
CA ASP A 114 2.33 12.98 -7.71
C ASP A 114 3.14 12.09 -8.64
N LYS A 115 4.41 11.89 -8.29
CA LYS A 115 5.30 11.01 -9.06
C LYS A 115 4.80 9.58 -9.18
N LEU A 116 3.98 9.12 -8.23
CA LEU A 116 3.36 7.81 -8.27
C LEU A 116 2.55 7.59 -9.56
N PHE A 117 1.93 8.63 -10.08
CA PHE A 117 1.05 8.58 -11.25
C PHE A 117 1.64 9.28 -12.50
N ASN A 118 2.94 9.54 -12.53
CA ASN A 118 3.58 10.14 -13.69
C ASN A 118 3.35 9.30 -14.96
N GLY A 119 2.86 9.94 -16.01
CA GLY A 119 2.58 9.27 -17.28
C GLY A 119 1.31 8.43 -17.30
N ILE A 120 0.54 8.44 -16.22
CA ILE A 120 -0.72 7.71 -16.10
C ILE A 120 -1.90 8.66 -16.36
N PRO A 121 -2.90 8.26 -17.19
CA PRO A 121 -4.08 9.09 -17.43
C PRO A 121 -4.82 9.42 -16.13
N LYS A 122 -5.54 10.56 -16.12
CA LYS A 122 -6.31 11.01 -14.98
C LYS A 122 -7.36 10.01 -14.50
N LYS A 123 -7.95 9.25 -15.42
CA LYS A 123 -8.92 8.19 -15.12
C LYS A 123 -8.39 6.87 -15.61
N ILE A 124 -8.36 5.88 -14.73
CA ILE A 124 -7.90 4.52 -15.04
C ILE A 124 -8.81 3.49 -14.39
N LYS A 125 -8.82 2.29 -14.95
CA LYS A 125 -9.47 1.12 -14.34
C LYS A 125 -8.46 0.36 -13.49
N VAL A 126 -8.87 -0.04 -12.29
CA VAL A 126 -8.03 -0.75 -11.34
C VAL A 126 -8.75 -1.97 -10.77
N GLY A 127 -8.00 -3.01 -10.44
CA GLY A 127 -8.54 -4.20 -9.79
C GLY A 127 -8.69 -4.00 -8.29
N ARG A 128 -9.84 -4.41 -7.75
CA ARG A 128 -10.19 -4.23 -6.34
C ARG A 128 -10.56 -5.55 -5.68
N TYR A 129 -10.05 -5.75 -4.46
CA TYR A 129 -10.26 -6.96 -3.63
C TYR A 129 -10.36 -6.55 -2.17
N HIS A 130 -11.37 -5.74 -1.81
CA HIS A 130 -11.50 -5.26 -0.43
C HIS A 130 -12.94 -4.89 -0.08
N SER A 131 -13.21 -4.85 1.21
CA SER A 131 -14.46 -4.32 1.78
C SER A 131 -14.22 -3.16 2.74
N TRP A 132 -12.97 -2.90 3.11
CA TRP A 132 -12.59 -1.78 3.96
C TRP A 132 -11.89 -0.70 3.15
N VAL A 133 -12.11 0.57 3.55
CA VAL A 133 -11.43 1.73 2.98
C VAL A 133 -10.97 2.67 4.10
N VAL A 134 -9.96 3.48 3.81
CA VAL A 134 -9.58 4.57 4.70
C VAL A 134 -10.61 5.70 4.50
N GLU A 135 -11.31 6.06 5.56
CA GLU A 135 -12.41 7.04 5.48
C GLU A 135 -11.95 8.46 5.80
N LYS A 136 -11.15 8.60 6.83
CA LYS A 136 -10.70 9.92 7.28
C LYS A 136 -9.18 9.95 7.30
N LEU A 137 -8.62 11.04 6.75
CA LEU A 137 -7.21 11.32 6.80
C LEU A 137 -6.91 12.40 7.82
N ASN A 138 -5.78 12.26 8.50
CA ASN A 138 -5.19 13.32 9.29
C ASN A 138 -4.44 14.30 8.37
N LYS A 139 -4.08 15.46 8.89
CA LYS A 139 -3.35 16.54 8.20
C LYS A 139 -2.04 16.12 7.55
N ASN A 140 -1.43 15.02 8.01
CA ASN A 140 -0.15 14.52 7.48
C ASN A 140 -0.28 13.76 6.16
N LEU A 141 -1.49 13.33 5.82
CA LEU A 141 -1.74 12.56 4.60
C LEU A 141 -2.55 13.38 3.58
N GLU A 142 -2.30 13.09 2.32
CA GLU A 142 -2.99 13.70 1.19
C GLU A 142 -3.63 12.61 0.33
N VAL A 143 -4.87 12.83 -0.11
CA VAL A 143 -5.56 11.95 -1.07
C VAL A 143 -5.00 12.21 -2.46
N LEU A 144 -4.61 11.16 -3.17
CA LEU A 144 -4.13 11.25 -4.55
C LEU A 144 -5.17 10.80 -5.57
N ALA A 145 -6.06 9.88 -5.19
CA ALA A 145 -7.09 9.34 -6.07
C ALA A 145 -8.30 8.87 -5.27
N HIS A 146 -9.47 8.90 -5.91
CA HIS A 146 -10.70 8.36 -5.35
C HIS A 146 -11.50 7.61 -6.41
N ASP A 147 -12.44 6.77 -5.96
CA ASP A 147 -13.41 6.12 -6.85
C ASP A 147 -14.63 7.03 -7.10
N VAL A 148 -15.62 6.51 -7.84
CA VAL A 148 -16.82 7.27 -8.19
C VAL A 148 -17.67 7.67 -6.98
N ASP A 149 -17.56 6.95 -5.88
CA ASP A 149 -18.28 7.20 -4.63
C ASP A 149 -17.48 8.08 -3.66
N GLY A 150 -16.30 8.54 -4.05
CA GLY A 150 -15.43 9.36 -3.22
C GLY A 150 -14.57 8.59 -2.23
N ASN A 151 -14.51 7.27 -2.32
CA ASN A 151 -13.63 6.47 -1.47
C ASN A 151 -12.17 6.67 -1.86
N ILE A 152 -11.30 6.77 -0.87
CA ILE A 152 -9.87 6.99 -1.07
C ILE A 152 -9.25 5.75 -1.73
N MET A 153 -8.61 5.94 -2.89
CA MET A 153 -7.97 4.87 -3.65
C MET A 153 -6.44 4.99 -3.68
N ALA A 154 -5.91 6.15 -3.37
CA ALA A 154 -4.47 6.35 -3.21
C ALA A 154 -4.22 7.52 -2.26
N LEU A 155 -3.14 7.44 -1.50
CA LEU A 155 -2.73 8.48 -0.57
C LEU A 155 -1.20 8.58 -0.50
N ARG A 156 -0.71 9.69 0.05
CA ARG A 156 0.70 9.85 0.40
C ARG A 156 0.87 10.62 1.70
N HIS A 157 2.01 10.44 2.34
CA HIS A 157 2.46 11.35 3.40
C HIS A 157 2.98 12.65 2.76
N LYS A 158 2.63 13.80 3.34
CA LYS A 158 3.03 15.11 2.78
C LYS A 158 4.53 15.37 2.87
N ASP A 159 5.19 14.89 3.91
CA ASP A 159 6.57 15.21 4.25
C ASP A 159 7.54 14.03 4.11
N HIS A 160 7.06 12.80 4.01
CA HIS A 160 7.88 11.60 3.96
C HIS A 160 7.57 10.75 2.74
N LYS A 161 8.49 9.86 2.39
CA LYS A 161 8.37 8.97 1.22
C LYS A 161 7.49 7.76 1.54
N VAL A 162 6.20 8.01 1.77
CA VAL A 162 5.20 7.00 2.10
C VAL A 162 3.99 7.16 1.20
N TRP A 163 3.64 6.09 0.49
CA TRP A 163 2.52 6.03 -0.44
C TRP A 163 1.67 4.80 -0.17
N GLY A 164 0.40 4.88 -0.48
CA GLY A 164 -0.50 3.75 -0.42
C GLY A 164 -1.50 3.76 -1.57
N VAL A 165 -1.81 2.57 -2.09
CA VAL A 165 -2.89 2.37 -3.05
C VAL A 165 -3.85 1.30 -2.52
N GLN A 166 -5.15 1.56 -2.62
CA GLN A 166 -6.18 0.63 -2.15
C GLN A 166 -6.39 -0.52 -3.13
N PHE A 167 -6.13 -0.28 -4.40
CA PHE A 167 -6.28 -1.27 -5.47
C PHE A 167 -5.04 -2.16 -5.59
N HIS A 168 -5.18 -3.23 -6.39
CA HIS A 168 -4.13 -4.20 -6.65
C HIS A 168 -3.49 -3.92 -8.02
N PRO A 169 -2.35 -3.21 -8.10
CA PRO A 169 -1.69 -2.93 -9.38
C PRO A 169 -1.12 -4.20 -10.03
N GLU A 170 -0.91 -5.25 -9.26
CA GLU A 170 -0.39 -6.54 -9.72
C GLU A 170 -1.46 -7.46 -10.29
N SER A 171 -2.74 -7.09 -10.15
CA SER A 171 -3.85 -7.92 -10.63
C SER A 171 -4.15 -7.64 -12.10
N ILE A 172 -4.36 -8.70 -12.86
CA ILE A 172 -4.85 -8.66 -14.25
C ILE A 172 -6.32 -9.06 -14.22
N LEU A 173 -7.20 -8.13 -14.59
CA LEU A 173 -8.64 -8.35 -14.68
C LEU A 173 -9.17 -8.16 -16.10
#